data_62e4a691a34f7632c8ea2560233cff83
#
_entry.id   62e4a691a34f7632c8ea2560233cff83
#
_cell.length_a   1.000
_cell.length_b   1.000
_cell.length_c   1.000
_cell.angle_alpha   90.00
_cell.angle_beta   90.00
_cell.angle_gamma   90.00
#
_symmetry.space_group_name_H-M   'P 1'
#
loop_
_entity.id
_entity.type
_entity.pdbx_description
1 polymer ?
#
loop_
_entity_poly.entity_id
_entity_poly.type
_entity_poly.pdbx_seq_one_letter_code
_entity_poly.pdbx_strand_id
1 'polypeptide(L)'
;MRKVKREVKIGNLTIGGNHPVAVQTMLCVPIKDIEGNVAQAKRVAEAGCQILRASVPSLEDVRVVDAVKSAVDIPFVADIHFDYRIALACVDAGADKIRINPGNIGEDENVRAVARACNAKNIPIRIGVNAGSLEKNILAKYGAPVPEALVESALYHVRLLEKHDFNNIVISIKSSNVPTMMQ
;
A
#
# COMPACT_ATOMS: atom_id res chain seq x y z
N MET A 1 5.10 -23.75 10.92
CA MET A 1 4.11 -23.91 9.83
C MET A 1 3.48 -22.56 9.54
N ARG A 2 3.42 -22.10 8.26
CA ARG A 2 2.80 -20.83 7.90
C ARG A 2 1.29 -20.91 8.14
N LYS A 3 0.73 -19.95 8.90
CA LYS A 3 -0.72 -19.86 9.06
C LYS A 3 -1.37 -19.43 7.75
N VAL A 4 -2.37 -20.16 7.28
CA VAL A 4 -3.17 -19.78 6.12
C VAL A 4 -3.91 -18.47 6.41
N LYS A 5 -3.74 -17.49 5.56
CA LYS A 5 -4.36 -16.16 5.65
C LYS A 5 -5.40 -16.00 4.55
N ARG A 6 -6.27 -14.99 4.70
CA ARG A 6 -7.23 -14.61 3.66
C ARG A 6 -6.49 -14.32 2.34
N GLU A 7 -7.07 -14.72 1.24
CA GLU A 7 -6.59 -14.39 -0.09
C GLU A 7 -6.96 -12.96 -0.48
N VAL A 8 -6.03 -12.28 -1.14
CA VAL A 8 -6.25 -10.93 -1.68
C VAL A 8 -5.78 -10.89 -3.12
N LYS A 9 -6.66 -10.48 -4.01
CA LYS A 9 -6.34 -10.31 -5.43
C LYS A 9 -5.77 -8.91 -5.67
N ILE A 10 -4.66 -8.84 -6.42
CA ILE A 10 -3.97 -7.61 -6.80
C ILE A 10 -3.77 -7.66 -8.30
N GLY A 11 -4.62 -7.00 -9.08
CA GLY A 11 -4.62 -7.14 -10.53
C GLY A 11 -4.78 -8.60 -10.97
N ASN A 12 -3.81 -9.14 -11.69
CA ASN A 12 -3.76 -10.53 -12.15
C ASN A 12 -3.12 -11.51 -11.15
N LEU A 13 -2.63 -11.05 -10.00
CA LEU A 13 -1.96 -11.85 -8.98
C LEU A 13 -2.81 -12.01 -7.72
N THR A 14 -2.73 -13.18 -7.07
CA THR A 14 -3.34 -13.43 -5.76
C THR A 14 -2.26 -13.68 -4.72
N ILE A 15 -2.37 -13.04 -3.56
CA ILE A 15 -1.50 -13.24 -2.39
C ILE A 15 -2.30 -13.78 -1.20
N GLY A 16 -1.62 -14.37 -0.23
CA GLY A 16 -2.27 -15.02 0.91
C GLY A 16 -2.67 -16.45 0.61
N GLY A 17 -3.58 -17.03 1.41
CA GLY A 17 -4.00 -18.42 1.23
C GLY A 17 -2.80 -19.39 1.16
N ASN A 18 -2.85 -20.28 0.20
CA ASN A 18 -1.77 -21.20 -0.12
C ASN A 18 -0.87 -20.73 -1.29
N HIS A 19 -1.09 -19.50 -1.77
CA HIS A 19 -0.29 -18.95 -2.85
C HIS A 19 1.17 -18.72 -2.40
N PRO A 20 2.14 -18.82 -3.32
CA PRO A 20 3.54 -18.53 -3.02
C PRO A 20 3.72 -17.05 -2.61
N VAL A 21 4.84 -16.77 -1.95
CA VAL A 21 5.21 -15.39 -1.63
C VAL A 21 5.55 -14.65 -2.91
N ALA A 22 4.85 -13.55 -3.17
CA ALA A 22 5.10 -12.74 -4.36
C ALA A 22 6.36 -11.89 -4.21
N VAL A 23 7.13 -11.78 -5.29
CA VAL A 23 8.31 -10.91 -5.37
C VAL A 23 7.88 -9.50 -5.74
N GLN A 24 8.11 -8.56 -4.83
CA GLN A 24 7.79 -7.15 -5.03
C GLN A 24 9.04 -6.29 -4.96
N THR A 25 9.15 -5.32 -5.86
CA THR A 25 10.17 -4.25 -5.77
C THR A 25 9.54 -2.87 -5.85
N MET A 26 10.33 -1.84 -5.54
CA MET A 26 9.92 -0.45 -5.61
C MET A 26 10.72 0.27 -6.69
N LEU A 27 10.06 1.08 -7.52
CA LEU A 27 10.74 1.98 -8.44
C LEU A 27 11.54 3.03 -7.63
N CYS A 28 12.77 3.27 -8.03
CA CYS A 28 13.71 4.17 -7.34
C CYS A 28 14.24 5.31 -8.24
N VAL A 29 13.85 5.31 -9.51
CA VAL A 29 14.09 6.44 -10.41
C VAL A 29 13.26 7.64 -9.93
N PRO A 30 13.75 8.88 -10.01
CA PRO A 30 12.96 10.06 -9.68
C PRO A 30 11.60 10.01 -10.37
N ILE A 31 10.52 10.24 -9.61
CA ILE A 31 9.15 10.01 -10.10
C ILE A 31 8.78 10.83 -11.33
N LYS A 32 9.42 11.99 -11.51
CA LYS A 32 9.22 12.88 -12.68
C LYS A 32 9.87 12.36 -13.96
N ASP A 33 10.84 11.48 -13.86
CA ASP A 33 11.46 10.80 -15.00
C ASP A 33 10.61 9.59 -15.40
N ILE A 34 9.59 9.84 -16.20
CA ILE A 34 8.62 8.82 -16.62
C ILE A 34 9.29 7.73 -17.46
N GLU A 35 10.16 8.13 -18.40
CA GLU A 35 10.86 7.17 -19.28
C GLU A 35 11.81 6.26 -18.48
N GLY A 36 12.55 6.82 -17.55
CA GLY A 36 13.41 6.08 -16.64
C GLY A 36 12.64 5.10 -15.75
N ASN A 37 11.47 5.50 -15.23
CA ASN A 37 10.60 4.61 -14.47
C ASN A 37 10.04 3.48 -15.32
N VAL A 38 9.63 3.73 -16.55
CA VAL A 38 9.18 2.70 -17.51
C VAL A 38 10.32 1.74 -17.85
N ALA A 39 11.52 2.26 -18.11
CA ALA A 39 12.69 1.42 -18.38
C ALA A 39 13.04 0.52 -17.18
N GLN A 40 12.99 1.08 -15.96
CA GLN A 40 13.19 0.30 -14.75
C GLN A 40 12.10 -0.76 -14.58
N ALA A 41 10.83 -0.43 -14.83
CA ALA A 41 9.71 -1.36 -14.73
C ALA A 41 9.89 -2.57 -15.65
N LYS A 42 10.24 -2.35 -16.92
CA LYS A 42 10.51 -3.42 -17.88
C LYS A 42 11.65 -4.33 -17.40
N ARG A 43 12.79 -3.74 -17.02
CA ARG A 43 13.96 -4.48 -16.55
C ARG A 43 13.66 -5.36 -15.33
N VAL A 44 12.91 -4.85 -14.35
CA VAL A 44 12.60 -5.65 -13.16
C VAL A 44 11.50 -6.67 -13.42
N ALA A 45 10.58 -6.43 -14.34
CA ALA A 45 9.60 -7.42 -14.79
C ALA A 45 10.30 -8.60 -15.47
N GLU A 46 11.24 -8.34 -16.38
CA GLU A 46 12.08 -9.36 -17.04
C GLU A 46 12.92 -10.17 -16.03
N ALA A 47 13.35 -9.52 -14.94
CA ALA A 47 14.06 -10.17 -13.83
C ALA A 47 13.15 -11.01 -12.89
N GLY A 48 11.85 -11.11 -13.18
CA GLY A 48 10.90 -11.93 -12.41
C GLY A 48 10.18 -11.18 -11.29
N CYS A 49 10.18 -9.85 -11.27
CA CYS A 49 9.34 -9.08 -10.36
C CYS A 49 7.86 -9.33 -10.68
N GLN A 50 7.06 -9.58 -9.64
CA GLN A 50 5.64 -9.88 -9.77
C GLN A 50 4.73 -8.75 -9.35
N ILE A 51 5.22 -7.78 -8.57
CA ILE A 51 4.47 -6.59 -8.13
C ILE A 51 5.43 -5.40 -8.15
N LEU A 52 5.04 -4.32 -8.81
CA LEU A 52 5.73 -3.04 -8.76
C LEU A 52 5.11 -2.10 -7.74
N ARG A 53 5.93 -1.27 -7.10
CA ARG A 53 5.47 -0.20 -6.22
C ARG A 53 6.20 1.09 -6.54
N ALA A 54 5.49 2.21 -6.53
CA ALA A 54 6.11 3.55 -6.57
C ALA A 54 5.46 4.48 -5.56
N SER A 55 6.23 5.40 -5.01
CA SER A 55 5.68 6.54 -4.27
C SER A 55 5.08 7.54 -5.26
N VAL A 56 3.86 8.01 -4.99
CA VAL A 56 3.17 9.01 -5.81
C VAL A 56 2.87 10.21 -4.91
N PRO A 57 3.78 11.18 -4.81
CA PRO A 57 3.68 12.28 -3.84
C PRO A 57 2.77 13.42 -4.28
N SER A 58 2.46 13.57 -5.59
CA SER A 58 1.63 14.65 -6.10
C SER A 58 0.67 14.16 -7.20
N LEU A 59 -0.34 14.97 -7.52
CA LEU A 59 -1.28 14.67 -8.63
C LEU A 59 -0.58 14.62 -9.99
N GLU A 60 0.46 15.43 -10.20
CA GLU A 60 1.24 15.40 -11.44
C GLU A 60 1.97 14.07 -11.64
N ASP A 61 2.37 13.41 -10.54
CA ASP A 61 3.13 12.16 -10.57
C ASP A 61 2.24 10.95 -10.86
N VAL A 62 0.92 11.09 -10.85
CA VAL A 62 -0.03 10.01 -11.17
C VAL A 62 0.19 9.45 -12.58
N ARG A 63 0.67 10.28 -13.52
CA ARG A 63 1.02 9.84 -14.88
C ARG A 63 2.03 8.69 -14.94
N VAL A 64 2.83 8.47 -13.88
CA VAL A 64 3.71 7.29 -13.81
C VAL A 64 2.91 5.99 -13.76
N VAL A 65 1.72 6.01 -13.15
CA VAL A 65 0.85 4.83 -13.06
C VAL A 65 0.42 4.39 -14.45
N ASP A 66 -0.15 5.33 -15.25
CA ASP A 66 -0.57 5.05 -16.62
C ASP A 66 0.60 4.58 -17.49
N ALA A 67 1.74 5.26 -17.42
CA ALA A 67 2.91 4.96 -18.23
C ALA A 67 3.47 3.56 -17.91
N VAL A 68 3.59 3.20 -16.64
CA VAL A 68 4.10 1.90 -16.21
C VAL A 68 3.10 0.79 -16.54
N LYS A 69 1.80 1.00 -16.26
CA LYS A 69 0.74 0.03 -16.56
C LYS A 69 0.60 -0.25 -18.06
N SER A 70 0.87 0.74 -18.92
CA SER A 70 0.91 0.56 -20.36
C SER A 70 2.15 -0.19 -20.86
N ALA A 71 3.20 -0.24 -20.06
CA ALA A 71 4.50 -0.80 -20.46
C ALA A 71 4.76 -2.23 -19.98
N VAL A 72 4.13 -2.65 -18.87
CA VAL A 72 4.33 -3.97 -18.25
C VAL A 72 3.01 -4.53 -17.70
N ASP A 73 2.83 -5.84 -17.80
CA ASP A 73 1.61 -6.54 -17.35
C ASP A 73 1.80 -7.18 -15.97
N ILE A 74 2.36 -6.41 -15.02
CA ILE A 74 2.44 -6.82 -13.61
C ILE A 74 1.72 -5.79 -12.72
N PRO A 75 1.11 -6.22 -11.59
CA PRO A 75 0.39 -5.34 -10.70
C PRO A 75 1.20 -4.16 -10.21
N PHE A 76 0.57 -2.98 -10.19
CA PHE A 76 1.17 -1.74 -9.71
C PHE A 76 0.55 -1.29 -8.37
N VAL A 77 1.41 -0.97 -7.40
CA VAL A 77 1.03 -0.45 -6.09
C VAL A 77 1.38 1.03 -6.00
N ALA A 78 0.40 1.89 -5.87
CA ALA A 78 0.59 3.29 -5.60
C ALA A 78 0.75 3.53 -4.08
N ASP A 79 1.87 4.11 -3.69
CA ASP A 79 2.19 4.43 -2.29
C ASP A 79 1.93 5.92 -2.04
N ILE A 80 0.85 6.20 -1.32
CA ILE A 80 0.35 7.55 -1.04
C ILE A 80 0.45 7.82 0.45
N HIS A 81 0.94 9.01 0.84
CA HIS A 81 1.25 9.32 2.22
C HIS A 81 0.17 10.17 2.90
N PHE A 82 -0.31 11.25 2.27
CA PHE A 82 -1.12 12.24 2.96
C PHE A 82 -2.37 12.74 2.18
N ASP A 83 -2.35 12.77 0.86
CA ASP A 83 -3.43 13.36 0.08
C ASP A 83 -4.33 12.29 -0.54
N TYR A 84 -5.58 12.21 -0.06
CA TYR A 84 -6.57 11.25 -0.57
C TYR A 84 -6.90 11.45 -2.06
N ARG A 85 -6.77 12.67 -2.59
CA ARG A 85 -7.05 12.97 -4.01
C ARG A 85 -6.07 12.24 -4.93
N ILE A 86 -4.82 12.08 -4.49
CA ILE A 86 -3.82 11.30 -5.20
C ILE A 86 -4.22 9.82 -5.22
N ALA A 87 -4.77 9.30 -4.12
CA ALA A 87 -5.25 7.93 -4.07
C ALA A 87 -6.39 7.71 -5.07
N LEU A 88 -7.36 8.63 -5.13
CA LEU A 88 -8.47 8.59 -6.11
C LEU A 88 -7.93 8.62 -7.54
N ALA A 89 -7.03 9.55 -7.85
CA ALA A 89 -6.43 9.67 -9.17
C ALA A 89 -5.62 8.41 -9.56
N CYS A 90 -4.89 7.79 -8.63
CA CYS A 90 -4.19 6.53 -8.88
C CYS A 90 -5.15 5.36 -9.14
N VAL A 91 -6.29 5.31 -8.42
CA VAL A 91 -7.36 4.32 -8.68
C VAL A 91 -7.92 4.50 -10.09
N ASP A 92 -8.10 5.73 -10.53
CA ASP A 92 -8.60 6.03 -11.88
C ASP A 92 -7.57 5.72 -12.96
N ALA A 93 -6.30 5.97 -12.70
CA ALA A 93 -5.17 5.63 -13.57
C ALA A 93 -4.84 4.12 -13.61
N GLY A 94 -5.60 3.27 -12.92
CA GLY A 94 -5.48 1.82 -13.01
C GLY A 94 -4.49 1.17 -12.07
N ALA A 95 -4.16 1.79 -10.94
CA ALA A 95 -3.39 1.14 -9.88
C ALA A 95 -4.14 -0.11 -9.36
N ASP A 96 -3.41 -1.21 -9.17
CA ASP A 96 -3.98 -2.49 -8.73
C ASP A 96 -4.03 -2.65 -7.20
N LYS A 97 -3.32 -1.80 -6.48
CA LYS A 97 -3.36 -1.71 -5.01
C LYS A 97 -2.96 -0.30 -4.57
N ILE A 98 -3.64 0.21 -3.57
CA ILE A 98 -3.28 1.47 -2.92
C ILE A 98 -2.62 1.16 -1.58
N ARG A 99 -1.49 1.83 -1.28
CA ARG A 99 -0.90 1.82 0.05
C ARG A 99 -1.12 3.17 0.70
N ILE A 100 -1.83 3.18 1.80
CA ILE A 100 -2.09 4.35 2.64
C ILE A 100 -2.09 3.94 4.12
N ASN A 101 -2.01 4.96 4.99
CA ASN A 101 -2.48 4.84 6.36
C ASN A 101 -3.73 5.73 6.48
N PRO A 102 -4.93 5.16 6.62
CA PRO A 102 -6.19 5.92 6.58
C PRO A 102 -6.24 7.11 7.55
N GLY A 103 -5.64 6.99 8.72
CA GLY A 103 -5.55 8.11 9.67
C GLY A 103 -4.66 9.27 9.25
N ASN A 104 -3.91 9.15 8.13
CA ASN A 104 -3.01 10.20 7.65
C ASN A 104 -3.53 10.94 6.41
N ILE A 105 -4.64 10.49 5.82
CA ILE A 105 -5.16 11.06 4.56
C ILE A 105 -6.25 12.12 4.78
N GLY A 106 -6.42 12.57 6.03
CA GLY A 106 -7.36 13.60 6.40
C GLY A 106 -8.58 13.09 7.16
N GLU A 107 -9.72 13.74 6.97
CA GLU A 107 -10.93 13.46 7.72
C GLU A 107 -11.64 12.17 7.25
N ASP A 108 -12.63 11.73 8.02
CA ASP A 108 -13.42 10.52 7.79
C ASP A 108 -14.04 10.44 6.39
N GLU A 109 -14.49 11.58 5.86
CA GLU A 109 -15.04 11.68 4.49
C GLU A 109 -14.00 11.33 3.41
N ASN A 110 -12.74 11.67 3.61
CA ASN A 110 -11.65 11.35 2.69
C ASN A 110 -11.38 9.83 2.69
N VAL A 111 -11.38 9.23 3.89
CA VAL A 111 -11.27 7.76 4.03
C VAL A 111 -12.41 7.07 3.32
N ARG A 112 -13.65 7.56 3.52
CA ARG A 112 -14.85 7.05 2.85
C ARG A 112 -14.74 7.13 1.32
N ALA A 113 -14.26 8.27 0.81
CA ALA A 113 -14.11 8.47 -0.64
C ALA A 113 -13.13 7.45 -1.24
N VAL A 114 -11.96 7.25 -0.62
CA VAL A 114 -10.97 6.26 -1.07
C VAL A 114 -11.51 4.83 -0.95
N ALA A 115 -12.15 4.48 0.17
CA ALA A 115 -12.76 3.16 0.37
C ALA A 115 -13.79 2.85 -0.72
N ARG A 116 -14.68 3.80 -1.04
CA ARG A 116 -15.69 3.65 -2.11
C ARG A 116 -15.05 3.47 -3.49
N ALA A 117 -14.05 4.29 -3.83
CA ALA A 117 -13.36 4.19 -5.12
C ALA A 117 -12.66 2.83 -5.27
N CYS A 118 -11.98 2.37 -4.22
CA CYS A 118 -11.30 1.06 -4.20
C CYS A 118 -12.32 -0.11 -4.25
N ASN A 119 -13.43 -0.03 -3.52
CA ASN A 119 -14.50 -1.05 -3.58
C ASN A 119 -15.10 -1.16 -4.99
N ALA A 120 -15.39 -0.04 -5.65
CA ALA A 120 -15.98 -0.02 -6.98
C ALA A 120 -15.14 -0.74 -8.04
N LYS A 121 -13.82 -0.77 -7.86
CA LYS A 121 -12.87 -1.43 -8.78
C LYS A 121 -12.22 -2.70 -8.19
N ASN A 122 -12.66 -3.18 -7.01
CA ASN A 122 -12.07 -4.31 -6.27
C ASN A 122 -10.56 -4.16 -5.99
N ILE A 123 -10.09 -2.94 -5.78
CA ILE A 123 -8.70 -2.63 -5.49
C ILE A 123 -8.43 -2.78 -3.99
N PRO A 124 -7.49 -3.64 -3.55
CA PRO A 124 -7.14 -3.76 -2.13
C PRO A 124 -6.39 -2.53 -1.61
N ILE A 125 -6.61 -2.20 -0.34
CA ILE A 125 -5.84 -1.19 0.38
C ILE A 125 -4.83 -1.87 1.29
N ARG A 126 -3.56 -1.44 1.22
CA ARG A 126 -2.52 -1.85 2.14
C ARG A 126 -2.30 -0.78 3.20
N ILE A 127 -2.53 -1.16 4.44
CA ILE A 127 -2.13 -0.39 5.62
C ILE A 127 -0.65 -0.67 5.90
N GLY A 128 0.18 0.38 5.98
CA GLY A 128 1.63 0.25 6.17
C GLY A 128 2.11 0.92 7.45
N VAL A 129 2.03 0.22 8.58
CA VAL A 129 2.54 0.70 9.87
C VAL A 129 4.06 0.60 9.92
N ASN A 130 4.70 1.64 10.44
CA ASN A 130 6.14 1.71 10.59
C ASN A 130 6.49 2.22 12.01
N ALA A 131 7.39 1.54 12.70
CA ALA A 131 7.86 1.92 14.03
C ALA A 131 8.38 3.37 14.12
N GLY A 132 8.94 3.90 13.03
CA GLY A 132 9.44 5.28 12.98
C GLY A 132 8.37 6.35 12.74
N SER A 133 7.10 5.97 12.51
CA SER A 133 6.00 6.91 12.19
C SER A 133 4.68 6.53 12.84
N LEU A 134 4.73 6.01 14.06
CA LEU A 134 3.55 5.76 14.89
C LEU A 134 2.84 7.08 15.22
N GLU A 135 1.53 6.99 15.40
CA GLU A 135 0.69 8.08 15.86
C GLU A 135 1.17 8.57 17.25
N LYS A 136 1.18 9.90 17.43
CA LYS A 136 1.69 10.53 18.65
C LYS A 136 0.99 10.05 19.94
N ASN A 137 -0.31 9.83 19.86
CA ASN A 137 -1.12 9.34 20.99
C ASN A 137 -0.78 7.89 21.35
N ILE A 138 -0.56 7.02 20.35
CA ILE A 138 -0.14 5.63 20.57
C ILE A 138 1.28 5.61 21.14
N LEU A 139 2.20 6.38 20.55
CA LEU A 139 3.56 6.47 21.07
C LEU A 139 3.59 7.01 22.51
N ALA A 140 2.76 8.01 22.85
CA ALA A 140 2.65 8.53 24.22
C ALA A 140 2.11 7.48 25.20
N LYS A 141 1.15 6.63 24.78
CA LYS A 141 0.57 5.56 25.58
C LYS A 141 1.58 4.46 25.93
N TYR A 142 2.41 4.08 24.97
CA TYR A 142 3.35 2.95 25.13
C TYR A 142 4.79 3.38 25.45
N GLY A 143 5.13 4.65 25.30
CA GLY A 143 6.47 5.21 25.53
C GLY A 143 7.52 4.84 24.48
N ALA A 144 7.28 3.78 23.69
CA ALA A 144 8.19 3.29 22.66
C ALA A 144 7.39 2.55 21.55
N PRO A 145 7.98 2.34 20.34
CA PRO A 145 7.36 1.55 19.29
C PRO A 145 7.47 0.04 19.54
N VAL A 146 6.86 -0.42 20.63
CA VAL A 146 6.77 -1.84 21.01
C VAL A 146 5.78 -2.60 20.11
N PRO A 147 5.83 -3.94 20.05
CA PRO A 147 4.92 -4.74 19.21
C PRO A 147 3.44 -4.40 19.40
N GLU A 148 3.00 -4.22 20.64
CA GLU A 148 1.62 -3.89 20.99
C GLU A 148 1.19 -2.52 20.41
N ALA A 149 2.09 -1.54 20.42
CA ALA A 149 1.85 -0.22 19.83
C ALA A 149 1.67 -0.32 18.31
N LEU A 150 2.50 -1.13 17.64
CA LEU A 150 2.42 -1.35 16.19
C LEU A 150 1.11 -2.08 15.80
N VAL A 151 0.70 -3.06 16.60
CA VAL A 151 -0.58 -3.78 16.41
C VAL A 151 -1.75 -2.84 16.64
N GLU A 152 -1.74 -2.03 17.72
CA GLU A 152 -2.81 -1.06 17.99
C GLU A 152 -2.97 -0.05 16.84
N SER A 153 -1.85 0.48 16.32
CA SER A 153 -1.85 1.36 15.15
C SER A 153 -2.45 0.66 13.92
N ALA A 154 -2.05 -0.57 13.63
CA ALA A 154 -2.60 -1.33 12.51
C ALA A 154 -4.12 -1.53 12.66
N LEU A 155 -4.60 -1.93 13.82
CA LEU A 155 -6.02 -2.13 14.10
C LEU A 155 -6.82 -0.82 14.08
N TYR A 156 -6.24 0.28 14.50
CA TYR A 156 -6.85 1.61 14.37
C TYR A 156 -7.15 1.92 12.89
N HIS A 157 -6.16 1.76 12.01
CA HIS A 157 -6.34 2.00 10.58
C HIS A 157 -7.31 1.02 9.92
N VAL A 158 -7.33 -0.25 10.35
CA VAL A 158 -8.30 -1.24 9.88
C VAL A 158 -9.71 -0.79 10.21
N ARG A 159 -9.99 -0.38 11.46
CA ARG A 159 -11.31 0.07 11.89
C ARG A 159 -11.82 1.29 11.12
N LEU A 160 -10.92 2.20 10.72
CA LEU A 160 -11.28 3.34 9.87
C LEU A 160 -11.81 2.90 8.50
N LEU A 161 -11.25 1.84 7.91
CA LEU A 161 -11.73 1.29 6.64
C LEU A 161 -13.01 0.47 6.82
N GLU A 162 -13.05 -0.39 7.86
CA GLU A 162 -14.23 -1.23 8.17
C GLU A 162 -15.47 -0.39 8.46
N LYS A 163 -15.33 0.79 9.07
CA LYS A 163 -16.41 1.78 9.28
C LYS A 163 -17.11 2.16 7.96
N HIS A 164 -16.42 2.07 6.85
CA HIS A 164 -16.91 2.37 5.50
C HIS A 164 -17.13 1.12 4.64
N ASP A 165 -17.40 -0.03 5.29
CA ASP A 165 -17.66 -1.33 4.65
C ASP A 165 -16.53 -1.79 3.72
N PHE A 166 -15.27 -1.36 4.00
CA PHE A 166 -14.11 -1.77 3.24
C PHE A 166 -13.34 -2.88 3.95
N ASN A 167 -13.31 -4.08 3.34
CA ASN A 167 -12.74 -5.30 3.94
C ASN A 167 -11.60 -5.93 3.11
N ASN A 168 -11.27 -5.36 1.95
CA ASN A 168 -10.20 -5.87 1.09
C ASN A 168 -8.84 -5.28 1.52
N ILE A 169 -8.39 -5.68 2.72
CA ILE A 169 -7.28 -5.05 3.44
C ILE A 169 -6.06 -5.98 3.49
N VAL A 170 -4.89 -5.40 3.23
CA VAL A 170 -3.57 -5.98 3.47
C VAL A 170 -2.89 -5.18 4.59
N ILE A 171 -2.33 -5.86 5.58
CA ILE A 171 -1.58 -5.22 6.67
C ILE A 171 -0.09 -5.49 6.50
N SER A 172 0.71 -4.47 6.72
CA SER A 172 2.16 -4.54 6.75
C SER A 172 2.67 -3.76 7.95
N ILE A 173 3.44 -4.43 8.78
CA ILE A 173 4.11 -3.83 9.94
C ILE A 173 5.61 -3.91 9.72
N LYS A 174 6.33 -2.81 9.99
CA LYS A 174 7.78 -2.73 9.85
C LYS A 174 8.41 -2.19 11.14
N SER A 175 9.41 -2.90 11.61
CA SER A 175 10.38 -2.41 12.61
C SER A 175 11.80 -2.68 12.13
N SER A 176 12.74 -1.78 12.44
CA SER A 176 14.17 -2.01 12.22
C SER A 176 14.81 -2.79 13.38
N ASN A 177 14.09 -2.93 14.50
CA ASN A 177 14.50 -3.77 15.62
C ASN A 177 14.03 -5.21 15.37
N VAL A 178 14.98 -6.14 15.25
CA VAL A 178 14.67 -7.55 14.91
C VAL A 178 13.80 -8.24 15.97
N PRO A 179 14.07 -8.14 17.28
CA PRO A 179 13.18 -8.71 18.31
C PRO A 179 11.74 -8.20 18.21
N THR A 180 11.54 -6.88 18.06
CA THR A 180 10.20 -6.27 17.88
C THR A 180 9.51 -6.78 16.59
N MET A 181 10.28 -7.01 15.52
CA MET A 181 9.72 -7.50 14.25
C MET A 181 9.29 -8.97 14.36
N MET A 182 9.95 -9.78 15.18
CA MET A 182 9.62 -11.19 15.37
C MET A 182 8.41 -11.41 16.27
N GLN A 183 8.16 -10.54 17.22
CA GLN A 183 7.00 -10.54 18.14
C GLN A 183 5.76 -10.00 17.41
#